data_39f4d81079890d04d2562f7a00d2a3b0
#
_entry.id   39f4d81079890d04d2562f7a00d2a3b0
#
_cell.length_a   1.000
_cell.length_b   1.000
_cell.length_c   1.000
_cell.angle_alpha   90.00
_cell.angle_beta   90.00
_cell.angle_gamma   90.00
#
_symmetry.space_group_name_H-M   'P 1'
#
loop_
_entity.id
_entity.type
_entity.pdbx_description
1 polymer ?
#
loop_
_entity_poly.entity_id
_entity_poly.type
_entity_poly.pdbx_seq_one_letter_code
_entity_poly.pdbx_strand_id
1 'polypeptide(L)'
;MTKGVGRGKGRWSWQRALAVAEETSPKERKMKLGIVGLPNVGKSTLFNSLTKAGALAANYPFATIDPNVGVVSVPDERIEKLGELYHTKKVTPAVIEFVDIAGLVKGASKGEGLGNQFLSNIREVDAIVHVVRCFEDANVVHVDGNINPLRDIETINLELIFADIEVLERRVAKQTRAAHNDKKAAKEVDMLKRLIAHLEAGKMAKTFELADEEEEELYAINNLLTDKPVIYAANVAEDDLADDAASNPHVQAVREFAKEDGSGVFVICAQIEQEIAELDDDEKAMFLEDLGLSESGLEKLIKASYDLLGLMSFLTAGEDECRAWTIKKGTKAPQAAGKIHTDFERGFIKAEVVNYKDLLEYGSLAAAREKGLVGMEGKDYVVQDGDVILFRFNV
;
A
#
# COMPACT_ATOMS: atom_id res chain seq x y z
N MET A 1 -11.86 54.47 35.40
CA MET A 1 -10.61 53.79 34.96
C MET A 1 -10.93 52.33 34.67
N THR A 2 -11.29 52.04 33.45
CA THR A 2 -11.60 50.66 32.97
C THR A 2 -10.43 50.19 32.11
N LYS A 3 -9.67 49.23 32.63
CA LYS A 3 -8.61 48.55 31.88
C LYS A 3 -9.26 47.51 30.94
N GLY A 4 -9.17 47.79 29.65
CA GLY A 4 -9.53 46.86 28.60
C GLY A 4 -8.56 45.68 28.57
N VAL A 5 -9.10 44.47 28.72
CA VAL A 5 -8.39 43.21 28.50
C VAL A 5 -8.35 42.96 26.99
N GLY A 6 -7.21 43.22 26.37
CA GLY A 6 -6.96 42.89 24.98
C GLY A 6 -6.93 41.37 24.83
N ARG A 7 -7.92 40.82 24.16
CA ARG A 7 -7.90 39.43 23.67
C ARG A 7 -6.86 39.36 22.55
N GLY A 8 -5.65 38.91 22.88
CA GLY A 8 -4.67 38.51 21.90
C GLY A 8 -5.19 37.26 21.16
N LYS A 9 -5.63 37.45 19.90
CA LYS A 9 -5.86 36.35 18.97
C LYS A 9 -4.50 35.72 18.69
N GLY A 10 -4.18 34.62 19.41
CA GLY A 10 -2.99 33.86 19.17
C GLY A 10 -3.00 33.33 17.74
N ARG A 11 -2.17 33.90 16.90
CA ARG A 11 -1.81 33.32 15.61
C ARG A 11 -1.10 31.99 15.92
N TRP A 12 -1.79 30.85 15.73
CA TRP A 12 -1.14 29.56 15.77
C TRP A 12 -0.07 29.57 14.69
N SER A 13 1.21 29.46 15.08
CA SER A 13 2.26 29.25 14.11
C SER A 13 2.14 27.80 13.61
N TRP A 14 2.38 27.59 12.33
CA TRP A 14 2.43 26.29 11.67
C TRP A 14 3.27 25.26 12.46
N GLN A 15 4.37 25.71 13.04
CA GLN A 15 5.27 24.94 13.91
C GLN A 15 4.58 24.36 15.16
N ARG A 16 3.70 25.16 15.79
CA ARG A 16 2.94 24.71 16.96
C ARG A 16 1.83 23.72 16.58
N ALA A 17 1.28 23.88 15.38
CA ALA A 17 0.25 22.96 14.87
C ALA A 17 0.83 21.58 14.52
N LEU A 18 2.03 21.51 13.94
CA LEU A 18 2.74 20.25 13.69
C LEU A 18 3.14 19.56 15.00
N ALA A 19 3.67 20.26 15.98
CA ALA A 19 4.05 19.69 17.27
C ALA A 19 2.85 19.13 18.05
N VAL A 20 1.66 19.77 17.95
CA VAL A 20 0.41 19.25 18.55
C VAL A 20 -0.12 18.05 17.78
N ALA A 21 0.07 18.01 16.45
CA ALA A 21 -0.32 16.89 15.61
C ALA A 21 0.46 15.61 15.96
N GLU A 22 1.73 15.71 16.33
CA GLU A 22 2.54 14.56 16.77
C GLU A 22 2.03 13.94 18.08
N GLU A 23 1.47 14.72 19.00
CA GLU A 23 0.99 14.22 20.31
C GLU A 23 -0.45 13.68 20.26
N THR A 24 -1.29 14.13 19.32
CA THR A 24 -2.75 13.89 19.34
C THR A 24 -3.32 13.34 18.05
N SER A 25 -2.48 13.01 17.06
CA SER A 25 -2.93 12.43 15.79
C SER A 25 -3.70 11.12 16.04
N PRO A 26 -4.92 10.96 15.51
CA PRO A 26 -5.58 9.66 15.53
C PRO A 26 -4.63 8.66 14.87
N LYS A 27 -4.50 7.44 15.44
CA LYS A 27 -3.67 6.38 14.84
C LYS A 27 -4.05 6.27 13.37
N GLU A 28 -3.20 6.81 12.52
CA GLU A 28 -3.39 6.73 11.08
C GLU A 28 -3.49 5.25 10.73
N ARG A 29 -4.59 4.82 10.12
CA ARG A 29 -4.68 3.47 9.60
C ARG A 29 -3.67 3.37 8.47
N LYS A 30 -2.51 2.83 8.75
CA LYS A 30 -1.48 2.57 7.77
C LYS A 30 -1.98 1.50 6.81
N MET A 31 -1.67 1.67 5.54
CA MET A 31 -2.01 0.68 4.52
C MET A 31 -1.10 -0.53 4.69
N LYS A 32 -1.71 -1.72 4.68
CA LYS A 32 -1.03 -2.99 4.92
C LYS A 32 -1.05 -3.86 3.69
N LEU A 33 0.11 -4.41 3.32
CA LEU A 33 0.22 -5.45 2.31
C LEU A 33 0.59 -6.77 2.97
N GLY A 34 -0.15 -7.82 2.63
CA GLY A 34 0.16 -9.17 3.08
C GLY A 34 1.11 -9.86 2.10
N ILE A 35 2.25 -10.34 2.56
CA ILE A 35 3.14 -11.17 1.75
C ILE A 35 2.69 -12.61 1.91
N VAL A 36 2.26 -13.23 0.81
CA VAL A 36 1.80 -14.61 0.76
C VAL A 36 2.64 -15.42 -0.22
N GLY A 37 2.64 -16.73 -0.07
CA GLY A 37 3.32 -17.68 -0.96
C GLY A 37 3.40 -19.05 -0.33
N LEU A 38 3.62 -20.07 -1.15
CA LEU A 38 3.87 -21.43 -0.69
C LEU A 38 5.19 -21.51 0.10
N PRO A 39 5.42 -22.58 0.87
CA PRO A 39 6.72 -22.81 1.50
C PRO A 39 7.86 -22.86 0.47
N ASN A 40 9.03 -22.35 0.84
CA ASN A 40 10.27 -22.39 0.05
C ASN A 40 10.24 -21.60 -1.28
N VAL A 41 9.41 -20.59 -1.38
CA VAL A 41 9.36 -19.67 -2.55
C VAL A 41 10.22 -18.40 -2.37
N GLY A 42 10.88 -18.23 -1.21
CA GLY A 42 11.67 -17.03 -0.87
C GLY A 42 10.91 -15.98 -0.07
N LYS A 43 9.68 -16.27 0.38
CA LYS A 43 8.82 -15.32 1.11
C LYS A 43 9.50 -14.72 2.35
N SER A 44 10.04 -15.56 3.23
CA SER A 44 10.69 -15.12 4.48
C SER A 44 11.99 -14.37 4.22
N THR A 45 12.75 -14.73 3.19
CA THR A 45 13.93 -14.00 2.76
C THR A 45 13.56 -12.59 2.33
N LEU A 46 12.54 -12.45 1.47
CA LEU A 46 12.03 -11.16 1.03
C LEU A 46 11.52 -10.30 2.20
N PHE A 47 10.75 -10.89 3.12
CA PHE A 47 10.25 -10.17 4.30
C PHE A 47 11.38 -9.69 5.21
N ASN A 48 12.40 -10.52 5.42
CA ASN A 48 13.56 -10.16 6.24
C ASN A 48 14.35 -9.00 5.61
N SER A 49 14.51 -8.98 4.28
CA SER A 49 15.15 -7.87 3.57
C SER A 49 14.36 -6.58 3.72
N LEU A 50 13.02 -6.63 3.59
CA LEU A 50 12.12 -5.50 3.84
C LEU A 50 12.24 -4.96 5.27
N THR A 51 12.29 -5.84 6.28
CA THR A 51 12.38 -5.43 7.67
C THR A 51 13.74 -4.84 8.03
N LYS A 52 14.83 -5.33 7.44
CA LYS A 52 16.17 -4.74 7.60
C LYS A 52 16.22 -3.35 6.98
N ALA A 53 15.74 -3.18 5.74
CA ALA A 53 15.65 -1.88 5.09
C ALA A 53 14.75 -0.90 5.88
N GLY A 54 13.69 -1.40 6.52
CA GLY A 54 12.82 -0.61 7.40
C GLY A 54 13.44 -0.25 8.74
N ALA A 55 14.33 -1.06 9.28
CA ALA A 55 15.01 -0.79 10.55
C ALA A 55 15.95 0.43 10.46
N LEU A 56 16.54 0.68 9.30
CA LEU A 56 17.32 1.90 9.02
C LEU A 56 16.43 3.16 8.99
N ALA A 57 15.14 3.00 8.67
CA ALA A 57 14.14 4.05 8.70
C ALA A 57 13.47 4.25 10.09
N ALA A 58 13.87 3.50 11.10
CA ALA A 58 13.20 3.36 12.41
C ALA A 58 13.35 4.55 13.38
N ASN A 59 13.57 5.78 12.90
CA ASN A 59 13.33 6.98 13.70
C ASN A 59 11.83 7.33 13.85
N TYR A 60 10.94 6.36 13.60
CA TYR A 60 9.50 6.52 13.80
C TYR A 60 9.11 6.19 15.25
N PRO A 61 8.58 7.15 16.02
CA PRO A 61 8.38 7.00 17.47
C PRO A 61 7.29 6.01 17.92
N PHE A 62 6.60 5.32 16.97
CA PHE A 62 5.45 4.44 17.28
C PHE A 62 5.49 3.08 16.53
N ALA A 63 6.66 2.58 16.14
CA ALA A 63 6.77 1.23 15.62
C ALA A 63 6.49 0.22 16.77
N THR A 64 5.28 -0.28 16.85
CA THR A 64 4.98 -1.49 17.63
C THR A 64 5.80 -2.62 17.02
N ILE A 65 6.65 -3.25 17.80
CA ILE A 65 7.46 -4.39 17.35
C ILE A 65 6.54 -5.61 17.33
N ASP A 66 5.77 -5.74 16.27
CA ASP A 66 5.13 -7.01 15.90
C ASP A 66 6.14 -7.76 15.01
N PRO A 67 6.59 -8.96 15.38
CA PRO A 67 7.61 -9.68 14.63
C PRO A 67 7.20 -10.01 13.19
N ASN A 68 5.92 -9.91 12.86
CA ASN A 68 5.38 -10.20 11.54
C ASN A 68 5.01 -8.94 10.74
N VAL A 69 5.36 -7.73 11.23
CA VAL A 69 5.05 -6.47 10.55
C VAL A 69 6.33 -5.69 10.28
N GLY A 70 6.64 -5.48 9.01
CA GLY A 70 7.72 -4.62 8.54
C GLY A 70 7.17 -3.25 8.13
N VAL A 71 7.71 -2.17 8.70
CA VAL A 71 7.39 -0.79 8.28
C VAL A 71 8.52 -0.31 7.39
N VAL A 72 8.20 0.09 6.16
CA VAL A 72 9.20 0.46 5.16
C VAL A 72 8.90 1.86 4.63
N SER A 73 9.95 2.66 4.48
CA SER A 73 9.86 3.99 3.89
C SER A 73 9.62 3.89 2.38
N VAL A 74 8.73 4.75 1.87
CA VAL A 74 8.53 4.89 0.42
C VAL A 74 9.63 5.80 -0.12
N PRO A 75 10.51 5.33 -1.03
CA PRO A 75 11.55 6.14 -1.62
C PRO A 75 10.92 7.32 -2.39
N ASP A 76 11.33 8.54 -2.05
CA ASP A 76 10.81 9.76 -2.67
C ASP A 76 11.88 10.86 -2.70
N GLU A 77 12.58 10.99 -3.82
CA GLU A 77 13.62 12.01 -4.02
C GLU A 77 13.11 13.45 -3.88
N ARG A 78 11.78 13.65 -4.05
CA ARG A 78 11.18 14.99 -3.96
C ARG A 78 11.33 15.59 -2.58
N ILE A 79 11.14 14.75 -1.54
CA ILE A 79 11.19 15.20 -0.16
C ILE A 79 12.64 15.45 0.29
N GLU A 80 13.59 14.70 -0.23
CA GLU A 80 15.02 14.91 0.03
C GLU A 80 15.48 16.26 -0.54
N LYS A 81 15.16 16.51 -1.83
CA LYS A 81 15.43 17.80 -2.48
C LYS A 81 14.78 18.99 -1.79
N LEU A 82 13.55 18.80 -1.28
CA LEU A 82 12.90 19.82 -0.46
C LEU A 82 13.57 20.01 0.90
N GLY A 83 14.08 18.93 1.49
CA GLY A 83 14.87 18.97 2.72
C GLY A 83 16.13 19.79 2.57
N GLU A 84 16.85 19.62 1.48
CA GLU A 84 18.03 20.41 1.12
C GLU A 84 17.66 21.90 0.91
N LEU A 85 16.61 22.17 0.12
CA LEU A 85 16.16 23.51 -0.18
C LEU A 85 15.78 24.32 1.08
N TYR A 86 15.10 23.68 2.04
CA TYR A 86 14.67 24.31 3.28
C TYR A 86 15.69 24.20 4.42
N HIS A 87 16.83 23.52 4.19
CA HIS A 87 17.80 23.20 5.24
C HIS A 87 17.12 22.56 6.46
N THR A 88 16.20 21.64 6.20
CA THR A 88 15.33 21.09 7.22
C THR A 88 16.09 20.26 8.27
N LYS A 89 15.61 20.28 9.52
CA LYS A 89 16.18 19.46 10.59
C LYS A 89 15.82 17.98 10.44
N LYS A 90 14.70 17.68 9.77
CA LYS A 90 14.16 16.33 9.67
C LYS A 90 13.45 16.12 8.35
N VAL A 91 13.78 15.02 7.67
CA VAL A 91 13.04 14.51 6.52
C VAL A 91 12.25 13.29 6.95
N THR A 92 10.94 13.28 6.67
CA THR A 92 10.04 12.18 7.05
C THR A 92 9.33 11.65 5.81
N PRO A 93 9.76 10.50 5.26
CA PRO A 93 9.12 9.88 4.11
C PRO A 93 7.76 9.29 4.46
N ALA A 94 6.95 9.01 3.46
CA ALA A 94 5.76 8.17 3.62
C ALA A 94 6.18 6.74 3.99
N VAL A 95 5.29 5.99 4.63
CA VAL A 95 5.58 4.60 5.01
C VAL A 95 4.44 3.67 4.59
N ILE A 96 4.80 2.41 4.34
CA ILE A 96 3.89 1.31 4.05
C ILE A 96 4.21 0.14 4.98
N GLU A 97 3.19 -0.62 5.39
CA GLU A 97 3.36 -1.79 6.25
C GLU A 97 3.26 -3.06 5.42
N PHE A 98 4.25 -3.94 5.56
CA PHE A 98 4.22 -5.30 5.04
C PHE A 98 4.00 -6.27 6.19
N VAL A 99 3.11 -7.25 5.98
CA VAL A 99 2.77 -8.27 6.97
C VAL A 99 3.22 -9.63 6.43
N ASP A 100 4.11 -10.31 7.14
CA ASP A 100 4.44 -11.69 6.81
C ASP A 100 3.26 -12.60 7.19
N ILE A 101 2.58 -13.10 6.18
CA ILE A 101 1.48 -14.03 6.37
C ILE A 101 2.06 -15.45 6.25
N ALA A 102 1.97 -16.21 7.32
CA ALA A 102 2.49 -17.58 7.38
C ALA A 102 2.04 -18.39 6.15
N GLY A 103 2.96 -19.18 5.59
CA GLY A 103 2.71 -19.90 4.34
C GLY A 103 1.47 -20.80 4.41
N LEU A 104 0.71 -20.80 3.32
CA LEU A 104 -0.47 -21.64 3.16
C LEU A 104 -0.04 -23.12 3.09
N VAL A 105 -0.70 -23.96 3.85
CA VAL A 105 -0.69 -25.40 3.68
C VAL A 105 -1.98 -25.80 2.97
N LYS A 106 -1.90 -26.60 1.93
CA LYS A 106 -3.05 -27.09 1.17
C LYS A 106 -4.13 -27.66 2.10
N GLY A 107 -5.38 -27.21 1.96
CA GLY A 107 -6.49 -27.58 2.84
C GLY A 107 -6.73 -26.61 4.01
N ALA A 108 -6.17 -25.43 3.97
CA ALA A 108 -6.31 -24.40 5.02
C ALA A 108 -7.77 -23.97 5.25
N SER A 109 -8.58 -23.95 4.20
CA SER A 109 -10.01 -23.61 4.26
C SER A 109 -10.88 -24.68 4.95
N LYS A 110 -10.41 -25.93 4.98
CA LYS A 110 -11.17 -27.06 5.56
C LYS A 110 -10.82 -27.35 7.02
N GLY A 111 -9.89 -26.58 7.61
CA GLY A 111 -9.29 -27.10 8.74
C GLY A 111 -9.16 -26.34 10.01
N GLU A 112 -8.49 -26.94 10.89
CA GLU A 112 -8.21 -26.54 12.24
C GLU A 112 -6.89 -25.75 12.27
N GLY A 113 -6.84 -24.65 12.99
CA GLY A 113 -5.59 -24.02 13.40
C GLY A 113 -4.97 -23.02 12.41
N LEU A 114 -3.82 -23.36 11.82
CA LEU A 114 -2.98 -22.44 11.03
C LEU A 114 -3.67 -21.87 9.77
N GLY A 115 -4.57 -22.63 9.12
CA GLY A 115 -5.31 -22.18 7.96
C GLY A 115 -6.27 -21.04 8.25
N ASN A 116 -7.01 -21.12 9.35
CA ASN A 116 -7.91 -20.04 9.78
C ASN A 116 -7.13 -18.76 10.14
N GLN A 117 -5.95 -18.90 10.73
CA GLN A 117 -5.08 -17.76 11.03
C GLN A 117 -4.57 -17.10 9.75
N PHE A 118 -4.15 -17.88 8.75
CA PHE A 118 -3.75 -17.38 7.44
C PHE A 118 -4.86 -16.53 6.80
N LEU A 119 -6.08 -17.08 6.72
CA LEU A 119 -7.22 -16.37 6.13
C LEU A 119 -7.61 -15.11 6.93
N SER A 120 -7.50 -15.17 8.28
CA SER A 120 -7.73 -14.00 9.13
C SER A 120 -6.71 -12.89 8.86
N ASN A 121 -5.43 -13.23 8.74
CA ASN A 121 -4.37 -12.26 8.44
C ASN A 121 -4.57 -11.61 7.07
N ILE A 122 -4.99 -12.38 6.04
CA ILE A 122 -5.32 -11.81 4.73
C ILE A 122 -6.52 -10.84 4.82
N ARG A 123 -7.51 -11.09 5.69
CA ARG A 123 -8.64 -10.16 5.87
C ARG A 123 -8.20 -8.78 6.36
N GLU A 124 -7.15 -8.71 7.16
CA GLU A 124 -6.67 -7.47 7.79
C GLU A 124 -5.80 -6.60 6.87
N VAL A 125 -5.30 -7.13 5.76
CA VAL A 125 -4.46 -6.38 4.82
C VAL A 125 -5.29 -5.75 3.70
N ASP A 126 -4.77 -4.70 3.08
CA ASP A 126 -5.46 -3.95 2.02
C ASP A 126 -5.16 -4.50 0.62
N ALA A 127 -3.99 -5.14 0.43
CA ALA A 127 -3.59 -5.81 -0.82
C ALA A 127 -2.64 -6.98 -0.52
N ILE A 128 -2.36 -7.78 -1.54
CA ILE A 128 -1.55 -9.00 -1.45
C ILE A 128 -0.34 -8.89 -2.37
N VAL A 129 0.84 -9.19 -1.82
CA VAL A 129 2.07 -9.50 -2.57
C VAL A 129 2.21 -11.01 -2.60
N HIS A 130 1.96 -11.62 -3.75
CA HIS A 130 2.04 -13.06 -3.92
C HIS A 130 3.42 -13.45 -4.45
N VAL A 131 4.27 -13.99 -3.59
CA VAL A 131 5.61 -14.45 -3.96
C VAL A 131 5.50 -15.80 -4.65
N VAL A 132 6.01 -15.86 -5.88
CA VAL A 132 5.96 -17.03 -6.76
C VAL A 132 7.35 -17.47 -7.12
N ARG A 133 7.66 -18.74 -6.93
CA ARG A 133 8.98 -19.30 -7.27
C ARG A 133 9.14 -19.48 -8.78
N CYS A 134 10.11 -18.76 -9.34
CA CYS A 134 10.50 -18.83 -10.75
C CYS A 134 11.99 -19.17 -10.96
N PHE A 135 12.66 -19.68 -9.93
CA PHE A 135 14.08 -20.09 -9.96
C PHE A 135 14.24 -21.59 -9.71
N GLU A 136 15.25 -22.20 -10.29
CA GLU A 136 15.65 -23.56 -10.03
C GLU A 136 16.82 -23.58 -9.04
N ASP A 137 16.71 -24.38 -7.97
CA ASP A 137 17.77 -24.65 -7.00
C ASP A 137 17.61 -26.06 -6.47
N ALA A 138 18.64 -26.88 -6.68
CA ALA A 138 18.67 -28.28 -6.26
C ALA A 138 18.68 -28.45 -4.73
N ASN A 139 19.11 -27.44 -3.98
CA ASN A 139 19.17 -27.44 -2.53
C ASN A 139 17.86 -27.01 -1.87
N VAL A 140 16.95 -26.41 -2.63
CA VAL A 140 15.65 -25.91 -2.15
C VAL A 140 14.53 -26.81 -2.68
N VAL A 141 14.03 -27.69 -1.83
CA VAL A 141 12.96 -28.62 -2.21
C VAL A 141 11.65 -27.86 -2.43
N HIS A 142 10.99 -28.12 -3.58
CA HIS A 142 9.63 -27.63 -3.83
C HIS A 142 8.60 -28.57 -3.15
N VAL A 143 7.53 -27.99 -2.60
CA VAL A 143 6.49 -28.75 -1.86
C VAL A 143 5.86 -29.85 -2.75
N ASP A 144 5.63 -29.56 -4.02
CA ASP A 144 5.04 -30.49 -4.99
C ASP A 144 6.07 -31.16 -5.92
N GLY A 145 7.35 -31.10 -5.58
CA GLY A 145 8.45 -31.78 -6.25
C GLY A 145 8.99 -31.14 -7.54
N ASN A 146 8.21 -30.31 -8.24
CA ASN A 146 8.62 -29.57 -9.43
C ASN A 146 8.11 -28.14 -9.40
N ILE A 147 8.83 -27.23 -10.05
CA ILE A 147 8.45 -25.81 -10.15
C ILE A 147 7.32 -25.67 -11.17
N ASN A 148 6.21 -25.10 -10.73
CA ASN A 148 5.09 -24.73 -11.59
C ASN A 148 4.39 -23.51 -11.00
N PRO A 149 4.78 -22.29 -11.41
CA PRO A 149 4.24 -21.04 -10.88
C PRO A 149 2.72 -20.94 -10.95
N LEU A 150 2.11 -21.38 -12.05
CA LEU A 150 0.66 -21.29 -12.24
C LEU A 150 -0.10 -22.19 -11.28
N ARG A 151 0.35 -23.43 -11.08
CA ARG A 151 -0.22 -24.33 -10.08
C ARG A 151 -0.12 -23.75 -8.68
N ASP A 152 1.01 -23.11 -8.36
CA ASP A 152 1.26 -22.53 -7.05
C ASP A 152 0.33 -21.33 -6.80
N ILE A 153 0.10 -20.50 -7.82
CA ILE A 153 -0.88 -19.41 -7.80
C ILE A 153 -2.30 -19.97 -7.63
N GLU A 154 -2.68 -20.95 -8.45
CA GLU A 154 -4.00 -21.60 -8.36
C GLU A 154 -4.26 -22.19 -6.97
N THR A 155 -3.26 -22.81 -6.35
CA THR A 155 -3.39 -23.39 -5.01
C THR A 155 -3.82 -22.37 -3.98
N ILE A 156 -3.21 -21.18 -3.99
CA ILE A 156 -3.57 -20.09 -3.07
C ILE A 156 -4.94 -19.51 -3.44
N ASN A 157 -5.19 -19.25 -4.72
CA ASN A 157 -6.44 -18.70 -5.18
C ASN A 157 -7.65 -19.57 -4.80
N LEU A 158 -7.54 -20.89 -4.93
CA LEU A 158 -8.59 -21.82 -4.55
C LEU A 158 -8.90 -21.78 -3.05
N GLU A 159 -7.90 -21.66 -2.18
CA GLU A 159 -8.13 -21.53 -0.74
C GLU A 159 -8.85 -20.23 -0.38
N LEU A 160 -8.52 -19.12 -1.07
CA LEU A 160 -9.22 -17.84 -0.90
C LEU A 160 -10.68 -17.94 -1.39
N ILE A 161 -10.90 -18.58 -2.53
CA ILE A 161 -12.22 -18.81 -3.12
C ILE A 161 -13.09 -19.63 -2.16
N PHE A 162 -12.59 -20.75 -1.65
CA PHE A 162 -13.36 -21.58 -0.71
C PHE A 162 -13.73 -20.81 0.56
N ALA A 163 -12.80 -20.02 1.09
CA ALA A 163 -13.07 -19.20 2.27
C ALA A 163 -14.16 -18.15 2.02
N ASP A 164 -14.18 -17.53 0.85
CA ASP A 164 -15.19 -16.55 0.49
C ASP A 164 -16.55 -17.22 0.23
N ILE A 165 -16.59 -18.34 -0.47
CA ILE A 165 -17.83 -19.12 -0.68
C ILE A 165 -18.50 -19.45 0.68
N GLU A 166 -17.72 -19.96 1.65
CA GLU A 166 -18.25 -20.28 2.97
C GLU A 166 -18.90 -19.07 3.69
N VAL A 167 -18.28 -17.91 3.57
CA VAL A 167 -18.81 -16.66 4.13
C VAL A 167 -20.10 -16.23 3.43
N LEU A 168 -20.10 -16.29 2.09
CA LEU A 168 -21.24 -15.90 1.26
C LEU A 168 -22.43 -16.84 1.45
N GLU A 169 -22.22 -18.14 1.52
CA GLU A 169 -23.29 -19.12 1.80
C GLU A 169 -23.97 -18.87 3.14
N ARG A 170 -23.18 -18.62 4.19
CA ARG A 170 -23.73 -18.24 5.52
C ARG A 170 -24.55 -16.95 5.43
N ARG A 171 -24.12 -15.99 4.64
CA ARG A 171 -24.85 -14.73 4.44
C ARG A 171 -26.15 -14.94 3.65
N VAL A 172 -26.12 -15.72 2.57
CA VAL A 172 -27.31 -16.13 1.82
C VAL A 172 -28.34 -16.79 2.74
N ALA A 173 -27.92 -17.78 3.55
CA ALA A 173 -28.81 -18.48 4.47
C ALA A 173 -29.48 -17.52 5.48
N LYS A 174 -28.75 -16.51 5.96
CA LYS A 174 -29.27 -15.48 6.88
C LYS A 174 -30.26 -14.55 6.17
N GLN A 175 -29.92 -14.07 4.96
CA GLN A 175 -30.74 -13.08 4.23
C GLN A 175 -31.96 -13.67 3.54
N THR A 176 -31.97 -14.97 3.23
CA THR A 176 -33.10 -15.63 2.55
C THR A 176 -34.43 -15.46 3.31
N ARG A 177 -34.40 -15.41 4.63
CA ARG A 177 -35.63 -15.19 5.43
C ARG A 177 -36.19 -13.77 5.27
N ALA A 178 -35.29 -12.78 5.22
CA ALA A 178 -35.67 -11.38 5.03
C ALA A 178 -36.16 -11.11 3.59
N ALA A 179 -35.59 -11.81 2.61
CA ALA A 179 -35.86 -11.67 1.17
C ALA A 179 -37.36 -11.88 0.79
N HIS A 180 -38.15 -12.59 1.65
CA HIS A 180 -39.57 -12.78 1.39
C HIS A 180 -40.40 -11.49 1.49
N ASN A 181 -39.97 -10.53 2.30
CA ASN A 181 -40.72 -9.30 2.58
C ASN A 181 -39.93 -8.02 2.26
N ASP A 182 -38.67 -8.13 1.89
CA ASP A 182 -37.77 -7.01 1.62
C ASP A 182 -37.12 -7.16 0.24
N LYS A 183 -37.42 -6.22 -0.65
CA LYS A 183 -36.86 -6.21 -2.03
C LYS A 183 -35.33 -6.05 -2.06
N LYS A 184 -34.77 -5.26 -1.14
CA LYS A 184 -33.31 -5.06 -1.05
C LYS A 184 -32.62 -6.35 -0.61
N ALA A 185 -33.19 -7.05 0.37
CA ALA A 185 -32.70 -8.37 0.79
C ALA A 185 -32.85 -9.43 -0.32
N ALA A 186 -33.92 -9.38 -1.13
CA ALA A 186 -34.09 -10.28 -2.26
C ALA A 186 -33.02 -10.05 -3.34
N LYS A 187 -32.72 -8.79 -3.66
CA LYS A 187 -31.66 -8.40 -4.60
C LYS A 187 -30.28 -8.81 -4.11
N GLU A 188 -30.00 -8.61 -2.81
CA GLU A 188 -28.76 -9.07 -2.19
C GLU A 188 -28.59 -10.59 -2.34
N VAL A 189 -29.61 -11.38 -2.04
CA VAL A 189 -29.57 -12.84 -2.18
C VAL A 189 -29.32 -13.28 -3.62
N ASP A 190 -29.93 -12.62 -4.61
CA ASP A 190 -29.70 -12.92 -6.02
C ASP A 190 -28.27 -12.62 -6.43
N MET A 191 -27.77 -11.42 -6.09
CA MET A 191 -26.36 -11.04 -6.35
C MET A 191 -25.40 -12.03 -5.69
N LEU A 192 -25.59 -12.38 -4.41
CA LEU A 192 -24.72 -13.31 -3.69
C LEU A 192 -24.69 -14.70 -4.34
N LYS A 193 -25.82 -15.21 -4.83
CA LYS A 193 -25.87 -16.51 -5.53
C LYS A 193 -25.11 -16.46 -6.86
N ARG A 194 -25.22 -15.37 -7.63
CA ARG A 194 -24.45 -15.19 -8.87
C ARG A 194 -22.94 -15.10 -8.57
N LEU A 195 -22.57 -14.41 -7.50
CA LEU A 195 -21.20 -14.31 -7.04
C LEU A 195 -20.63 -15.67 -6.58
N ILE A 196 -21.40 -16.45 -5.83
CA ILE A 196 -20.99 -17.83 -5.46
C ILE A 196 -20.76 -18.67 -6.71
N ALA A 197 -21.66 -18.67 -7.67
CA ALA A 197 -21.50 -19.40 -8.93
C ALA A 197 -20.27 -18.95 -9.73
N HIS A 198 -19.94 -17.65 -9.69
CA HIS A 198 -18.73 -17.09 -10.30
C HIS A 198 -17.46 -17.64 -9.62
N LEU A 199 -17.42 -17.67 -8.29
CA LEU A 199 -16.33 -18.22 -7.50
C LEU A 199 -16.19 -19.74 -7.69
N GLU A 200 -17.29 -20.50 -7.73
CA GLU A 200 -17.31 -21.93 -8.00
C GLU A 200 -16.76 -22.28 -9.40
N ALA A 201 -16.87 -21.35 -10.35
CA ALA A 201 -16.24 -21.47 -11.67
C ALA A 201 -14.72 -21.17 -11.64
N GLY A 202 -14.11 -20.98 -10.46
CA GLY A 202 -12.68 -20.71 -10.26
C GLY A 202 -12.27 -19.26 -10.56
N LYS A 203 -13.23 -18.32 -10.68
CA LYS A 203 -12.96 -16.92 -10.97
C LYS A 203 -12.88 -16.11 -9.68
N MET A 204 -11.96 -15.15 -9.63
CA MET A 204 -11.80 -14.25 -8.48
C MET A 204 -12.94 -13.23 -8.42
N ALA A 205 -13.37 -12.85 -7.19
CA ALA A 205 -14.48 -11.90 -7.01
C ALA A 205 -14.24 -10.54 -7.67
N LYS A 206 -12.98 -10.07 -7.76
CA LYS A 206 -12.61 -8.83 -8.46
C LYS A 206 -12.97 -8.79 -9.95
N THR A 207 -13.27 -9.95 -10.56
CA THR A 207 -13.72 -10.08 -11.96
C THR A 207 -15.23 -10.26 -12.09
N PHE A 208 -15.98 -10.15 -10.98
CA PHE A 208 -17.43 -10.26 -10.99
C PHE A 208 -18.07 -8.97 -11.50
N GLU A 209 -19.03 -9.10 -12.43
CA GLU A 209 -19.76 -7.96 -12.98
C GLU A 209 -20.96 -7.62 -12.12
N LEU A 210 -21.00 -6.38 -11.62
CA LEU A 210 -22.09 -5.80 -10.85
C LEU A 210 -23.10 -5.14 -11.80
N ALA A 211 -24.38 -5.25 -11.49
CA ALA A 211 -25.43 -4.78 -12.40
C ALA A 211 -25.70 -3.27 -12.24
N ASP A 212 -25.57 -2.74 -11.04
CA ASP A 212 -25.85 -1.34 -10.71
C ASP A 212 -25.17 -0.89 -9.39
N GLU A 213 -25.29 0.41 -9.07
CA GLU A 213 -24.73 1.04 -7.86
C GLU A 213 -25.24 0.39 -6.54
N GLU A 214 -26.47 -0.11 -6.52
CA GLU A 214 -27.01 -0.78 -5.32
C GLU A 214 -26.31 -2.13 -5.08
N GLU A 215 -25.98 -2.86 -6.16
CA GLU A 215 -25.18 -4.07 -6.05
C GLU A 215 -23.74 -3.76 -5.62
N GLU A 216 -23.17 -2.63 -6.06
CA GLU A 216 -21.82 -2.19 -5.62
C GLU A 216 -21.82 -1.96 -4.10
N GLU A 217 -22.82 -1.28 -3.56
CA GLU A 217 -22.96 -1.10 -2.11
C GLU A 217 -23.08 -2.43 -1.35
N LEU A 218 -23.91 -3.35 -1.86
CA LEU A 218 -24.12 -4.66 -1.26
C LEU A 218 -22.90 -5.57 -1.36
N TYR A 219 -22.15 -5.46 -2.45
CA TYR A 219 -20.91 -6.19 -2.68
C TYR A 219 -19.80 -5.75 -1.71
N ALA A 220 -19.58 -4.43 -1.59
CA ALA A 220 -18.52 -3.85 -0.77
C ALA A 220 -18.58 -4.26 0.71
N ILE A 221 -19.78 -4.55 1.24
CA ILE A 221 -19.98 -4.97 2.63
C ILE A 221 -19.35 -6.36 2.91
N ASN A 222 -19.12 -7.19 1.89
CA ASN A 222 -18.65 -8.56 2.09
C ASN A 222 -17.16 -8.67 2.43
N ASN A 223 -16.35 -7.66 2.07
CA ASN A 223 -14.91 -7.64 2.32
C ASN A 223 -14.22 -8.97 1.94
N LEU A 224 -14.37 -9.36 0.67
CA LEU A 224 -13.93 -10.64 0.14
C LEU A 224 -12.41 -10.70 0.02
N LEU A 225 -11.85 -11.89 0.25
CA LEU A 225 -10.41 -12.14 0.09
C LEU A 225 -10.02 -12.12 -1.39
N THR A 226 -10.88 -12.65 -2.24
CA THR A 226 -10.69 -12.75 -3.70
C THR A 226 -10.96 -11.43 -4.44
N ASP A 227 -11.41 -10.40 -3.72
CA ASP A 227 -11.57 -9.04 -4.25
C ASP A 227 -10.33 -8.15 -4.01
N LYS A 228 -9.43 -8.58 -3.13
CA LYS A 228 -8.22 -7.80 -2.81
C LYS A 228 -7.31 -7.66 -4.03
N PRO A 229 -6.74 -6.44 -4.23
CA PRO A 229 -5.70 -6.23 -5.22
C PRO A 229 -4.50 -7.15 -4.97
N VAL A 230 -3.96 -7.74 -6.04
CA VAL A 230 -2.81 -8.66 -5.99
C VAL A 230 -1.70 -8.15 -6.91
N ILE A 231 -0.46 -8.25 -6.45
CA ILE A 231 0.73 -8.14 -7.29
C ILE A 231 1.57 -9.40 -7.12
N TYR A 232 2.03 -9.98 -8.24
CA TYR A 232 2.87 -11.17 -8.24
C TYR A 232 4.34 -10.78 -8.18
N ALA A 233 5.05 -11.27 -7.16
CA ALA A 233 6.49 -11.17 -7.02
C ALA A 233 7.13 -12.44 -7.61
N ALA A 234 7.55 -12.39 -8.86
CA ALA A 234 8.27 -13.49 -9.52
C ALA A 234 9.69 -13.55 -8.96
N ASN A 235 9.94 -14.47 -8.02
CA ASN A 235 11.25 -14.66 -7.42
C ASN A 235 12.12 -15.54 -8.31
N VAL A 236 13.19 -14.96 -8.84
CA VAL A 236 14.11 -15.52 -9.82
C VAL A 236 15.51 -15.75 -9.26
N ALA A 237 16.39 -16.41 -10.01
CA ALA A 237 17.82 -16.44 -9.75
C ALA A 237 18.49 -15.12 -10.15
N GLU A 238 19.71 -14.90 -9.68
CA GLU A 238 20.50 -13.68 -9.97
C GLU A 238 20.69 -13.45 -11.48
N ASP A 239 21.01 -14.52 -12.22
CA ASP A 239 21.26 -14.47 -13.67
C ASP A 239 20.08 -13.95 -14.49
N ASP A 240 18.86 -14.02 -13.96
CA ASP A 240 17.66 -13.56 -14.61
C ASP A 240 17.37 -12.06 -14.40
N LEU A 241 18.11 -11.37 -13.51
CA LEU A 241 17.80 -9.96 -13.17
C LEU A 241 18.17 -8.98 -14.28
N ALA A 242 19.25 -9.24 -15.02
CA ALA A 242 19.84 -8.29 -15.98
C ALA A 242 18.88 -7.94 -17.15
N ASP A 243 18.02 -8.88 -17.59
CA ASP A 243 17.05 -8.72 -18.67
C ASP A 243 15.60 -8.70 -18.20
N ASP A 244 15.37 -8.44 -16.90
CA ASP A 244 14.04 -8.49 -16.25
C ASP A 244 13.38 -9.86 -16.45
N ALA A 245 14.18 -10.92 -16.42
CA ALA A 245 13.79 -12.31 -16.66
C ALA A 245 12.99 -12.55 -17.96
N ALA A 246 13.36 -11.82 -19.03
CA ALA A 246 12.67 -11.91 -20.31
C ALA A 246 12.79 -13.31 -20.94
N SER A 247 13.89 -14.01 -20.68
CA SER A 247 14.14 -15.38 -21.16
C SER A 247 13.60 -16.48 -20.24
N ASN A 248 13.16 -16.15 -19.01
CA ASN A 248 12.69 -17.14 -18.05
C ASN A 248 11.23 -17.58 -18.36
N PRO A 249 10.99 -18.88 -18.74
CA PRO A 249 9.67 -19.34 -19.13
C PRO A 249 8.65 -19.32 -17.98
N HIS A 250 9.09 -19.47 -16.73
CA HIS A 250 8.23 -19.39 -15.55
C HIS A 250 7.70 -17.98 -15.34
N VAL A 251 8.55 -16.97 -15.51
CA VAL A 251 8.17 -15.55 -15.40
C VAL A 251 7.22 -15.18 -16.52
N GLN A 252 7.46 -15.64 -17.77
CA GLN A 252 6.56 -15.37 -18.88
C GLN A 252 5.15 -15.96 -18.63
N ALA A 253 5.07 -17.19 -18.10
CA ALA A 253 3.80 -17.80 -17.73
C ALA A 253 3.05 -17.00 -16.66
N VAL A 254 3.77 -16.48 -15.63
CA VAL A 254 3.18 -15.60 -14.61
C VAL A 254 2.69 -14.28 -15.21
N ARG A 255 3.44 -13.68 -16.14
CA ARG A 255 3.04 -12.44 -16.83
C ARG A 255 1.77 -12.60 -17.67
N GLU A 256 1.67 -13.71 -18.40
CA GLU A 256 0.46 -14.01 -19.17
C GLU A 256 -0.75 -14.19 -18.26
N PHE A 257 -0.61 -14.98 -17.21
CA PHE A 257 -1.66 -15.17 -16.21
C PHE A 257 -2.08 -13.86 -15.55
N ALA A 258 -1.13 -13.07 -15.09
CA ALA A 258 -1.39 -11.80 -14.42
C ALA A 258 -2.10 -10.78 -15.34
N LYS A 259 -1.79 -10.79 -16.64
CA LYS A 259 -2.47 -9.96 -17.64
C LYS A 259 -3.95 -10.32 -17.77
N GLU A 260 -4.29 -11.60 -17.75
CA GLU A 260 -5.69 -12.08 -17.78
C GLU A 260 -6.41 -11.77 -16.47
N ASP A 261 -5.71 -11.87 -15.36
CA ASP A 261 -6.22 -11.58 -14.01
C ASP A 261 -6.30 -10.07 -13.69
N GLY A 262 -5.78 -9.20 -14.55
CA GLY A 262 -5.73 -7.76 -14.32
C GLY A 262 -4.77 -7.34 -13.22
N SER A 263 -3.77 -8.17 -12.90
CA SER A 263 -2.78 -7.95 -11.85
C SER A 263 -1.42 -7.56 -12.42
N GLY A 264 -0.58 -6.92 -11.58
CA GLY A 264 0.81 -6.60 -11.91
C GLY A 264 1.77 -7.75 -11.60
N VAL A 265 2.90 -7.75 -12.31
CA VAL A 265 4.04 -8.66 -12.02
C VAL A 265 5.30 -7.82 -11.91
N PHE A 266 6.12 -8.10 -10.92
CA PHE A 266 7.50 -7.59 -10.88
C PHE A 266 8.47 -8.74 -10.61
N VAL A 267 9.70 -8.60 -11.13
CA VAL A 267 10.77 -9.57 -10.97
C VAL A 267 11.63 -9.17 -9.78
N ILE A 268 11.99 -10.15 -8.95
CA ILE A 268 12.84 -9.93 -7.79
C ILE A 268 13.71 -11.17 -7.56
N CYS A 269 14.94 -10.97 -7.10
CA CYS A 269 15.75 -12.03 -6.52
C CYS A 269 15.86 -11.79 -5.00
N ALA A 270 15.13 -12.56 -4.22
CA ALA A 270 15.08 -12.37 -2.77
C ALA A 270 16.44 -12.56 -2.10
N GLN A 271 17.34 -13.34 -2.69
CA GLN A 271 18.70 -13.52 -2.21
C GLN A 271 19.52 -12.24 -2.39
N ILE A 272 19.50 -11.65 -3.60
CA ILE A 272 20.20 -10.38 -3.89
C ILE A 272 19.65 -9.25 -3.01
N GLU A 273 18.34 -9.19 -2.79
CA GLU A 273 17.76 -8.20 -1.87
C GLU A 273 18.24 -8.35 -0.44
N GLN A 274 18.53 -9.60 -0.01
CA GLN A 274 19.09 -9.85 1.31
C GLN A 274 20.53 -9.34 1.40
N GLU A 275 21.33 -9.49 0.35
CA GLU A 275 22.70 -8.99 0.26
C GLU A 275 22.72 -7.47 0.25
N ILE A 276 21.89 -6.83 -0.60
CA ILE A 276 21.74 -5.37 -0.67
C ILE A 276 21.35 -4.76 0.68
N ALA A 277 20.48 -5.44 1.44
CA ALA A 277 20.04 -4.95 2.75
C ALA A 277 21.11 -4.95 3.85
N GLU A 278 22.30 -5.49 3.57
CA GLU A 278 23.47 -5.49 4.46
C GLU A 278 24.51 -4.42 4.11
N LEU A 279 24.38 -3.79 2.92
CA LEU A 279 25.30 -2.79 2.39
C LEU A 279 24.95 -1.38 2.86
N ASP A 280 25.95 -0.51 2.94
CA ASP A 280 25.71 0.92 3.06
C ASP A 280 25.28 1.56 1.71
N ASP A 281 24.89 2.84 1.72
CA ASP A 281 24.30 3.48 0.54
C ASP A 281 25.30 3.55 -0.63
N ASP A 282 26.60 3.76 -0.37
CA ASP A 282 27.65 3.84 -1.41
C ASP A 282 27.93 2.45 -1.98
N GLU A 283 28.05 1.43 -1.13
CA GLU A 283 28.22 0.03 -1.52
C GLU A 283 27.02 -0.48 -2.30
N LYS A 284 25.79 -0.13 -1.87
CA LYS A 284 24.54 -0.47 -2.55
C LYS A 284 24.50 0.09 -3.97
N ALA A 285 24.88 1.36 -4.16
CA ALA A 285 24.91 2.00 -5.48
C ALA A 285 25.88 1.28 -6.43
N MET A 286 27.09 0.94 -5.96
CA MET A 286 28.08 0.20 -6.74
C MET A 286 27.59 -1.21 -7.10
N PHE A 287 26.99 -1.91 -6.13
CA PHE A 287 26.48 -3.27 -6.33
C PHE A 287 25.34 -3.32 -7.36
N LEU A 288 24.42 -2.36 -7.32
CA LEU A 288 23.36 -2.23 -8.32
C LEU A 288 23.91 -1.92 -9.71
N GLU A 289 24.94 -1.06 -9.81
CA GLU A 289 25.62 -0.75 -11.09
C GLU A 289 26.27 -1.99 -11.68
N ASP A 290 26.97 -2.78 -10.86
CA ASP A 290 27.60 -4.05 -11.28
C ASP A 290 26.58 -5.06 -11.81
N LEU A 291 25.38 -5.10 -11.24
CA LEU A 291 24.26 -5.93 -11.71
C LEU A 291 23.50 -5.32 -12.91
N GLY A 292 23.86 -4.10 -13.35
CA GLY A 292 23.15 -3.39 -14.41
C GLY A 292 21.76 -2.90 -14.02
N LEU A 293 21.48 -2.73 -12.72
CA LEU A 293 20.18 -2.31 -12.18
C LEU A 293 20.22 -0.83 -11.78
N SER A 294 19.15 -0.10 -12.06
CA SER A 294 18.99 1.30 -11.65
C SER A 294 18.40 1.46 -10.22
N GLU A 295 17.73 0.46 -9.73
CA GLU A 295 17.10 0.42 -8.40
C GLU A 295 16.92 -1.03 -7.94
N SER A 296 16.81 -1.24 -6.63
CA SER A 296 16.59 -2.57 -6.07
C SER A 296 15.19 -3.11 -6.35
N GLY A 297 15.01 -4.42 -6.32
CA GLY A 297 13.69 -5.05 -6.44
C GLY A 297 12.75 -4.65 -5.29
N LEU A 298 13.28 -4.41 -4.08
CA LEU A 298 12.49 -3.88 -2.97
C LEU A 298 11.95 -2.47 -3.24
N GLU A 299 12.75 -1.58 -3.82
CA GLU A 299 12.28 -0.24 -4.20
C GLU A 299 11.19 -0.32 -5.27
N LYS A 300 11.35 -1.20 -6.26
CA LYS A 300 10.30 -1.49 -7.26
C LYS A 300 9.02 -2.02 -6.60
N LEU A 301 9.17 -2.97 -5.65
CA LEU A 301 8.02 -3.51 -4.90
C LEU A 301 7.27 -2.44 -4.14
N ILE A 302 7.98 -1.57 -3.42
CA ILE A 302 7.37 -0.49 -2.62
C ILE A 302 6.58 0.46 -3.54
N LYS A 303 7.19 0.91 -4.65
CA LYS A 303 6.54 1.77 -5.64
C LYS A 303 5.32 1.11 -6.26
N ALA A 304 5.45 -0.14 -6.72
CA ALA A 304 4.36 -0.91 -7.31
C ALA A 304 3.21 -1.16 -6.32
N SER A 305 3.54 -1.39 -5.04
CA SER A 305 2.55 -1.54 -3.96
C SER A 305 1.79 -0.26 -3.70
N TYR A 306 2.47 0.88 -3.76
CA TYR A 306 1.87 2.21 -3.61
C TYR A 306 0.86 2.50 -4.71
N ASP A 307 1.24 2.20 -5.96
CA ASP A 307 0.35 2.33 -7.13
C ASP A 307 -0.82 1.35 -7.10
N LEU A 308 -0.59 0.09 -6.72
CA LEU A 308 -1.62 -0.93 -6.57
C LEU A 308 -2.75 -0.50 -5.62
N LEU A 309 -2.37 0.15 -4.53
CA LEU A 309 -3.30 0.67 -3.52
C LEU A 309 -3.96 2.01 -3.94
N GLY A 310 -3.62 2.54 -5.11
CA GLY A 310 -4.08 3.84 -5.59
C GLY A 310 -3.63 4.98 -4.69
N LEU A 311 -2.44 4.86 -4.11
CA LEU A 311 -1.87 5.87 -3.21
C LEU A 311 -1.05 6.91 -3.98
N MET A 312 -0.88 8.04 -3.35
CA MET A 312 0.02 9.12 -3.76
C MET A 312 0.42 9.94 -2.53
N SER A 313 1.42 10.81 -2.69
CA SER A 313 1.88 11.66 -1.60
C SER A 313 1.73 13.14 -1.92
N PHE A 314 1.13 13.90 -1.01
CA PHE A 314 1.36 15.33 -0.95
C PHE A 314 2.46 15.64 0.07
N LEU A 315 3.08 16.79 -0.06
CA LEU A 315 4.27 17.17 0.70
C LEU A 315 3.99 18.39 1.56
N THR A 316 4.64 18.45 2.70
CA THR A 316 4.78 19.68 3.50
C THR A 316 6.26 19.99 3.64
N ALA A 317 6.63 21.27 3.49
CA ALA A 317 8.02 21.67 3.54
C ALA A 317 8.22 22.85 4.51
N GLY A 318 9.24 22.75 5.37
CA GLY A 318 9.60 23.74 6.36
C GLY A 318 10.99 23.47 6.97
N GLU A 319 11.50 24.45 7.71
CA GLU A 319 12.82 24.37 8.37
C GLU A 319 12.87 23.27 9.45
N ASP A 320 11.75 22.98 10.13
CA ASP A 320 11.73 21.97 11.18
C ASP A 320 11.55 20.55 10.60
N GLU A 321 10.64 20.40 9.63
CA GLU A 321 10.36 19.12 8.99
C GLU A 321 9.90 19.29 7.54
N CYS A 322 10.43 18.46 6.64
CA CYS A 322 9.85 18.14 5.34
C CYS A 322 9.24 16.75 5.43
N ARG A 323 7.94 16.61 5.07
CA ARG A 323 7.22 15.34 5.25
C ARG A 323 6.33 15.00 4.06
N ALA A 324 6.36 13.71 3.67
CA ALA A 324 5.43 13.13 2.72
C ALA A 324 4.22 12.52 3.45
N TRP A 325 3.03 12.81 2.95
CA TRP A 325 1.75 12.38 3.52
C TRP A 325 1.02 11.49 2.55
N THR A 326 0.72 10.26 2.96
CA THR A 326 0.02 9.29 2.12
C THR A 326 -1.48 9.59 2.04
N ILE A 327 -2.01 9.70 0.83
CA ILE A 327 -3.43 9.81 0.54
C ILE A 327 -3.82 8.91 -0.63
N LYS A 328 -5.12 8.63 -0.79
CA LYS A 328 -5.63 7.97 -1.99
C LYS A 328 -5.75 8.96 -3.15
N LYS A 329 -5.49 8.52 -4.37
CA LYS A 329 -5.78 9.30 -5.60
C LYS A 329 -7.25 9.74 -5.58
N GLY A 330 -7.52 11.01 -5.91
CA GLY A 330 -8.86 11.58 -5.82
C GLY A 330 -9.23 12.24 -4.46
N THR A 331 -8.33 12.20 -3.47
CA THR A 331 -8.57 12.86 -2.16
C THR A 331 -8.65 14.37 -2.31
N LYS A 332 -9.68 15.00 -1.70
CA LYS A 332 -9.85 16.45 -1.68
C LYS A 332 -9.05 17.12 -0.57
N ALA A 333 -8.77 18.41 -0.72
CA ALA A 333 -7.94 19.19 0.20
C ALA A 333 -8.36 19.12 1.69
N PRO A 334 -9.64 19.17 2.09
CA PRO A 334 -10.01 19.02 3.50
C PRO A 334 -9.62 17.65 4.08
N GLN A 335 -9.86 16.55 3.35
CA GLN A 335 -9.50 15.21 3.79
C GLN A 335 -7.98 15.03 3.83
N ALA A 336 -7.24 15.64 2.90
CA ALA A 336 -5.78 15.66 2.94
C ALA A 336 -5.27 16.43 4.17
N ALA A 337 -5.87 17.55 4.52
CA ALA A 337 -5.58 18.28 5.77
C ALA A 337 -5.87 17.41 7.01
N GLY A 338 -6.92 16.60 6.95
CA GLY A 338 -7.30 15.63 7.99
C GLY A 338 -6.23 14.56 8.26
N LYS A 339 -5.38 14.27 7.27
CA LYS A 339 -4.22 13.38 7.45
C LYS A 339 -3.17 13.96 8.39
N ILE A 340 -3.05 15.27 8.45
CA ILE A 340 -2.16 15.93 9.38
C ILE A 340 -2.80 15.97 10.76
N HIS A 341 -4.05 16.45 10.85
CA HIS A 341 -4.81 16.49 12.10
C HIS A 341 -6.31 16.65 11.81
N THR A 342 -7.18 16.01 12.62
CA THR A 342 -8.64 16.09 12.47
C THR A 342 -9.18 17.51 12.56
N ASP A 343 -8.56 18.39 13.36
CA ASP A 343 -8.95 19.79 13.47
C ASP A 343 -8.65 20.58 12.18
N PHE A 344 -7.63 20.17 11.41
CA PHE A 344 -7.34 20.80 10.11
C PHE A 344 -8.45 20.53 9.10
N GLU A 345 -9.02 19.31 9.12
CA GLU A 345 -10.18 18.97 8.29
C GLU A 345 -11.41 19.78 8.71
N ARG A 346 -11.74 19.77 10.01
CA ARG A 346 -12.92 20.46 10.55
C ARG A 346 -12.85 21.97 10.35
N GLY A 347 -11.69 22.56 10.60
CA GLY A 347 -11.45 23.98 10.51
C GLY A 347 -10.95 24.46 9.13
N PHE A 348 -10.97 23.60 8.10
CA PHE A 348 -10.41 23.90 6.78
C PHE A 348 -11.00 25.19 6.18
N ILE A 349 -10.12 26.11 5.78
CA ILE A 349 -10.48 27.36 5.10
C ILE A 349 -10.06 27.28 3.64
N LYS A 350 -8.77 27.04 3.38
CA LYS A 350 -8.16 26.94 2.05
C LYS A 350 -6.79 26.26 2.13
N ALA A 351 -6.29 25.82 0.99
CA ALA A 351 -4.94 25.32 0.80
C ALA A 351 -4.14 26.27 -0.10
N GLU A 352 -2.90 26.57 0.26
CA GLU A 352 -1.91 27.17 -0.63
C GLU A 352 -1.11 26.03 -1.24
N VAL A 353 -1.23 25.85 -2.54
CA VAL A 353 -0.68 24.70 -3.26
C VAL A 353 0.36 25.16 -4.26
N VAL A 354 1.51 24.53 -4.29
CA VAL A 354 2.52 24.71 -5.32
C VAL A 354 3.07 23.33 -5.74
N ASN A 355 3.32 23.15 -7.04
CA ASN A 355 3.99 21.93 -7.49
C ASN A 355 5.43 21.90 -6.98
N TYR A 356 5.91 20.73 -6.54
CA TYR A 356 7.27 20.59 -6.01
C TYR A 356 8.35 21.02 -7.00
N LYS A 357 8.13 20.82 -8.33
CA LYS A 357 9.09 21.22 -9.38
C LYS A 357 9.24 22.73 -9.42
N ASP A 358 8.10 23.46 -9.40
CA ASP A 358 8.10 24.92 -9.38
C ASP A 358 8.77 25.45 -8.11
N LEU A 359 8.50 24.81 -6.97
CA LEU A 359 9.11 25.22 -5.71
C LEU A 359 10.63 25.00 -5.70
N LEU A 360 11.14 23.91 -6.26
CA LEU A 360 12.57 23.66 -6.42
C LEU A 360 13.20 24.62 -7.41
N GLU A 361 12.55 24.92 -8.55
CA GLU A 361 13.04 25.84 -9.58
C GLU A 361 13.19 27.26 -9.05
N TYR A 362 12.19 27.78 -8.32
CA TYR A 362 12.22 29.15 -7.84
C TYR A 362 12.81 29.31 -6.43
N GLY A 363 13.19 28.24 -5.78
CA GLY A 363 13.94 28.21 -4.53
C GLY A 363 13.19 28.66 -3.28
N SER A 364 11.94 29.16 -3.39
CA SER A 364 11.11 29.50 -2.24
C SER A 364 9.64 29.68 -2.60
N LEU A 365 8.76 29.45 -1.60
CA LEU A 365 7.32 29.70 -1.75
C LEU A 365 7.00 31.17 -2.08
N ALA A 366 7.81 32.12 -1.59
CA ALA A 366 7.64 33.54 -1.88
C ALA A 366 7.91 33.86 -3.35
N ALA A 367 9.03 33.35 -3.90
CA ALA A 367 9.38 33.53 -5.30
C ALA A 367 8.38 32.84 -6.25
N ALA A 368 7.95 31.62 -5.93
CA ALA A 368 6.89 30.94 -6.67
C ALA A 368 5.57 31.73 -6.67
N ARG A 369 5.21 32.37 -5.55
CA ARG A 369 4.02 33.22 -5.44
C ARG A 369 4.12 34.47 -6.30
N GLU A 370 5.26 35.14 -6.37
CA GLU A 370 5.50 36.29 -7.26
C GLU A 370 5.34 35.92 -8.74
N LYS A 371 5.59 34.67 -9.09
CA LYS A 371 5.38 34.13 -10.44
C LYS A 371 3.95 33.64 -10.70
N GLY A 372 3.06 33.70 -9.69
CA GLY A 372 1.68 33.23 -9.81
C GLY A 372 1.51 31.71 -9.81
N LEU A 373 2.53 30.96 -9.38
CA LEU A 373 2.55 29.48 -9.36
C LEU A 373 1.95 28.88 -8.08
N VAL A 374 1.60 29.71 -7.11
CA VAL A 374 0.94 29.28 -5.87
C VAL A 374 -0.57 29.42 -6.01
N GLY A 375 -1.27 28.29 -6.12
CA GLY A 375 -2.72 28.22 -6.14
C GLY A 375 -3.33 28.49 -4.75
N MET A 376 -4.51 29.10 -4.72
CA MET A 376 -5.33 29.28 -3.52
C MET A 376 -6.57 28.40 -3.67
N GLU A 377 -6.51 27.19 -3.16
CA GLU A 377 -7.46 26.14 -3.45
C GLU A 377 -8.52 25.99 -2.34
N GLY A 378 -9.75 25.72 -2.78
CA GLY A 378 -10.91 25.54 -1.90
C GLY A 378 -11.15 24.06 -1.53
N LYS A 379 -12.35 23.81 -0.96
CA LYS A 379 -12.73 22.49 -0.45
C LYS A 379 -12.84 21.40 -1.53
N ASP A 380 -13.10 21.78 -2.77
CA ASP A 380 -13.30 20.85 -3.88
C ASP A 380 -12.02 20.53 -4.66
N TYR A 381 -10.91 21.13 -4.27
CA TYR A 381 -9.62 20.83 -4.89
C TYR A 381 -9.23 19.38 -4.66
N VAL A 382 -8.98 18.66 -5.74
CA VAL A 382 -8.44 17.30 -5.74
C VAL A 382 -6.93 17.40 -5.74
N VAL A 383 -6.31 16.97 -4.65
CA VAL A 383 -4.86 17.00 -4.44
C VAL A 383 -4.16 16.17 -5.51
N GLN A 384 -3.03 16.69 -6.03
CA GLN A 384 -2.21 16.01 -7.01
C GLN A 384 -0.94 15.44 -6.35
N ASP A 385 -0.38 14.40 -6.96
CA ASP A 385 0.87 13.80 -6.48
C ASP A 385 2.04 14.79 -6.58
N GLY A 386 2.74 15.00 -5.46
CA GLY A 386 3.84 15.96 -5.37
C GLY A 386 3.41 17.42 -5.14
N ASP A 387 2.14 17.69 -4.87
CA ASP A 387 1.72 19.01 -4.37
C ASP A 387 2.40 19.30 -3.04
N VAL A 388 3.04 20.46 -2.93
CA VAL A 388 3.51 21.01 -1.67
C VAL A 388 2.44 21.94 -1.12
N ILE A 389 1.86 21.58 0.04
CA ILE A 389 0.62 22.21 0.53
C ILE A 389 0.82 22.85 1.89
N LEU A 390 0.33 24.11 2.00
CA LEU A 390 0.18 24.80 3.26
C LEU A 390 -1.31 25.03 3.56
N PHE A 391 -1.85 24.27 4.50
CA PHE A 391 -3.25 24.37 4.89
C PHE A 391 -3.51 25.58 5.79
N ARG A 392 -4.60 26.31 5.54
CA ARG A 392 -5.13 27.38 6.37
C ARG A 392 -6.42 26.90 6.99
N PHE A 393 -6.47 26.91 8.31
CA PHE A 393 -7.60 26.43 9.09
C PHE A 393 -7.87 27.35 10.28
N ASN A 394 -9.05 27.23 10.84
CA ASN A 394 -9.46 27.96 12.05
C ASN A 394 -10.20 26.96 12.98
N VAL A 395 -9.70 26.82 14.20
CA VAL A 395 -10.26 25.94 15.24
C VAL A 395 -10.84 26.82 16.37
#